data_1c896798dd630d225930be53db12a7c6
#
_entry.id   1c896798dd630d225930be53db12a7c6
#
_cell.length_a   1.000
_cell.length_b   1.000
_cell.length_c   1.000
_cell.angle_alpha   90.00
_cell.angle_beta   90.00
_cell.angle_gamma   90.00
#
_symmetry.space_group_name_H-M   'P 1'
#
loop_
_entity.id
_entity.type
_entity.pdbx_description
1 polymer ?
#
loop_
_entity_poly.entity_id
_entity_poly.type
_entity_poly.pdbx_seq_one_letter_code
_entity_poly.pdbx_strand_id
1 'polypeptide(L)'
;MISEFNSKIIKSLCLLVFLQACAYFNTFYNAQEHYQMAEKIRMENFGNKLPSKAIQEYQSAIEKSEKVLTEYGDSKYVQDALLLKGRSHFFKNEYDSAKEAFNQLQDSEEVFFQNETKYWLALCKWKDFRPQPAINDLKDLLDETELVDLESRIYLALGEIYLEIDRPDSAFQFLDRGAKTASNRLTREQIYFQMAELSYGNELYQQASDNYKNVLSNTISVSRIRESNLKIIQTYRLLGDLDEAKKRIEQLLLDENFNSIKGKLSLELAKIELDRNCLLYTSPSP
;
A
#
# COMPACT_ATOMS: atom_id res chain seq x y z
N MET A 1 53.32 11.68 -31.64
CA MET A 1 52.86 12.88 -30.91
C MET A 1 51.38 13.18 -31.15
N ILE A 2 50.86 13.30 -32.40
CA ILE A 2 49.41 13.56 -32.67
C ILE A 2 48.53 12.37 -32.29
N SER A 3 48.94 11.11 -32.48
CA SER A 3 48.18 9.93 -32.18
C SER A 3 48.03 9.69 -30.65
N GLU A 4 49.03 10.02 -29.89
CA GLU A 4 48.98 9.92 -28.43
C GLU A 4 48.13 11.01 -27.77
N PHE A 5 48.14 12.22 -28.38
CA PHE A 5 47.30 13.33 -27.95
C PHE A 5 45.80 13.01 -28.14
N ASN A 6 45.45 12.48 -29.32
CA ASN A 6 44.09 12.05 -29.61
C ASN A 6 43.62 10.90 -28.69
N SER A 7 44.50 9.95 -28.39
CA SER A 7 44.20 8.85 -27.45
C SER A 7 43.91 9.36 -26.03
N LYS A 8 44.63 10.36 -25.52
CA LYS A 8 44.42 10.97 -24.23
C LYS A 8 43.13 11.75 -24.15
N ILE A 9 42.78 12.49 -25.21
CA ILE A 9 41.50 13.21 -25.31
C ILE A 9 40.33 12.23 -25.33
N ILE A 10 40.38 11.16 -26.12
CA ILE A 10 39.35 10.14 -26.17
C ILE A 10 39.17 9.46 -24.80
N LYS A 11 40.25 9.10 -24.13
CA LYS A 11 40.20 8.52 -22.76
C LYS A 11 39.59 9.49 -21.73
N SER A 12 39.96 10.77 -21.81
CA SER A 12 39.39 11.81 -20.92
C SER A 12 37.89 12.03 -21.21
N LEU A 13 37.48 12.01 -22.49
CA LEU A 13 36.08 12.14 -22.87
C LEU A 13 35.25 10.93 -22.42
N CYS A 14 35.77 9.71 -22.60
CA CYS A 14 35.15 8.50 -22.09
C CYS A 14 35.02 8.53 -20.57
N LEU A 15 36.03 8.99 -19.85
CA LEU A 15 35.97 9.10 -18.37
C LEU A 15 34.91 10.10 -17.93
N LEU A 16 34.77 11.24 -18.61
CA LEU A 16 33.72 12.24 -18.34
C LEU A 16 32.30 11.68 -18.57
N VAL A 17 32.10 10.92 -19.63
CA VAL A 17 30.82 10.25 -19.92
C VAL A 17 30.49 9.20 -18.86
N PHE A 18 31.48 8.41 -18.42
CA PHE A 18 31.28 7.46 -17.31
C PHE A 18 30.94 8.14 -16.00
N LEU A 19 31.59 9.27 -15.67
CA LEU A 19 31.31 10.03 -14.45
C LEU A 19 29.89 10.63 -14.46
N GLN A 20 29.44 11.13 -15.60
CA GLN A 20 28.05 11.60 -15.76
C GLN A 20 27.05 10.46 -15.64
N ALA A 21 27.31 9.32 -16.29
CA ALA A 21 26.46 8.13 -16.20
C ALA A 21 26.30 7.63 -14.76
N CYS A 22 27.36 7.68 -13.95
CA CYS A 22 27.27 7.34 -12.53
C CYS A 22 26.49 8.39 -11.71
N ALA A 23 26.59 9.66 -12.05
CA ALA A 23 25.96 10.75 -11.29
C ALA A 23 24.42 10.73 -11.38
N TYR A 24 23.85 10.58 -12.59
CA TYR A 24 22.40 10.53 -12.74
C TYR A 24 21.81 9.22 -12.19
N PHE A 25 22.51 8.09 -12.38
CA PHE A 25 22.11 6.82 -11.78
C PHE A 25 22.04 6.93 -10.26
N ASN A 26 23.08 7.48 -9.63
CA ASN A 26 23.11 7.67 -8.18
C ASN A 26 22.01 8.62 -7.70
N THR A 27 21.71 9.69 -8.46
CA THR A 27 20.63 10.64 -8.12
C THR A 27 19.26 9.97 -8.16
N PHE A 28 18.96 9.20 -9.21
CA PHE A 28 17.70 8.46 -9.32
C PHE A 28 17.60 7.34 -8.29
N TYR A 29 18.68 6.59 -8.07
CA TYR A 29 18.72 5.55 -7.03
C TYR A 29 18.42 6.13 -5.64
N ASN A 30 18.99 7.27 -5.29
CA ASN A 30 18.67 7.95 -4.04
C ASN A 30 17.21 8.39 -3.95
N ALA A 31 16.61 8.84 -5.07
CA ALA A 31 15.17 9.13 -5.11
C ALA A 31 14.34 7.89 -4.79
N GLN A 32 14.69 6.76 -5.38
CA GLN A 32 14.05 5.46 -5.13
C GLN A 32 14.20 5.01 -3.67
N GLU A 33 15.38 5.14 -3.08
CA GLU A 33 15.61 4.78 -1.67
C GLU A 33 14.74 5.61 -0.72
N HIS A 34 14.69 6.92 -0.91
CA HIS A 34 13.82 7.79 -0.12
C HIS A 34 12.35 7.41 -0.28
N TYR A 35 11.89 7.15 -1.50
CA TYR A 35 10.54 6.69 -1.75
C TYR A 35 10.23 5.36 -1.05
N GLN A 36 11.12 4.37 -1.17
CA GLN A 36 10.95 3.07 -0.50
C GLN A 36 10.94 3.19 1.03
N MET A 37 11.77 4.08 1.59
CA MET A 37 11.76 4.37 3.02
C MET A 37 10.42 4.99 3.45
N ALA A 38 9.91 5.95 2.68
CA ALA A 38 8.60 6.57 2.93
C ALA A 38 7.47 5.53 2.87
N GLU A 39 7.46 4.68 1.84
CA GLU A 39 6.47 3.60 1.69
C GLU A 39 6.52 2.61 2.86
N LYS A 40 7.71 2.21 3.29
CA LYS A 40 7.87 1.35 4.46
C LYS A 40 7.24 1.97 5.70
N ILE A 41 7.55 3.24 5.99
CA ILE A 41 7.00 3.95 7.16
C ILE A 41 5.47 4.10 7.01
N ARG A 42 4.95 4.42 5.82
CA ARG A 42 3.52 4.53 5.54
C ARG A 42 2.81 3.21 5.81
N MET A 43 3.37 2.11 5.34
CA MET A 43 2.80 0.77 5.50
C MET A 43 2.83 0.28 6.96
N GLU A 44 3.89 0.59 7.70
CA GLU A 44 3.97 0.29 9.14
C GLU A 44 2.92 1.06 9.95
N ASN A 45 2.42 2.19 9.41
CA ASN A 45 1.43 3.06 10.05
C ASN A 45 0.10 3.11 9.27
N PHE A 46 -0.20 2.09 8.48
CA PHE A 46 -1.40 2.03 7.66
C PHE A 46 -2.67 2.21 8.52
N GLY A 47 -3.63 2.99 7.99
CA GLY A 47 -4.87 3.34 8.72
C GLY A 47 -4.71 4.51 9.70
N ASN A 48 -3.50 5.00 9.94
CA ASN A 48 -3.22 6.16 10.79
C ASN A 48 -2.79 7.37 9.93
N LYS A 49 -2.72 8.55 10.58
CA LYS A 49 -2.16 9.73 9.93
C LYS A 49 -0.72 9.46 9.47
N LEU A 50 -0.39 9.87 8.25
CA LEU A 50 0.95 9.72 7.70
C LEU A 50 2.00 10.36 8.62
N PRO A 51 3.01 9.59 9.10
CA PRO A 51 4.04 10.11 9.99
C PRO A 51 4.87 11.21 9.33
N SER A 52 5.29 12.22 10.10
CA SER A 52 6.13 13.32 9.60
C SER A 52 7.42 12.82 8.93
N LYS A 53 8.00 11.73 9.43
CA LYS A 53 9.17 11.11 8.81
C LYS A 53 8.88 10.58 7.40
N ALA A 54 7.72 9.95 7.17
CA ALA A 54 7.33 9.51 5.82
C ALA A 54 7.14 10.72 4.89
N ILE A 55 6.55 11.81 5.38
CA ILE A 55 6.40 13.05 4.60
C ILE A 55 7.76 13.62 4.20
N GLN A 56 8.75 13.61 5.10
CA GLN A 56 10.12 14.07 4.81
C GLN A 56 10.81 13.18 3.77
N GLU A 57 10.65 11.87 3.87
CA GLU A 57 11.24 10.92 2.91
C GLU A 57 10.60 11.08 1.51
N TYR A 58 9.26 11.23 1.42
CA TYR A 58 8.62 11.57 0.14
C TYR A 58 9.09 12.91 -0.42
N GLN A 59 9.30 13.92 0.44
CA GLN A 59 9.84 15.20 0.00
C GLN A 59 11.25 15.05 -0.58
N SER A 60 12.13 14.28 0.08
CA SER A 60 13.47 13.98 -0.44
C SER A 60 13.42 13.22 -1.77
N ALA A 61 12.48 12.27 -1.92
CA ALA A 61 12.26 11.58 -3.19
C ALA A 61 11.85 12.54 -4.31
N ILE A 62 10.96 13.50 -4.03
CA ILE A 62 10.55 14.56 -4.98
C ILE A 62 11.76 15.40 -5.40
N GLU A 63 12.55 15.90 -4.45
CA GLU A 63 13.72 16.75 -4.72
C GLU A 63 14.78 16.03 -5.56
N LYS A 64 15.05 14.76 -5.28
CA LYS A 64 15.98 13.95 -6.07
C LYS A 64 15.43 13.64 -7.47
N SER A 65 14.13 13.36 -7.60
CA SER A 65 13.47 13.19 -8.89
C SER A 65 13.54 14.48 -9.70
N GLU A 66 13.23 15.63 -9.10
CA GLU A 66 13.34 16.94 -9.76
C GLU A 66 14.76 17.21 -10.26
N LYS A 67 15.78 16.84 -9.48
CA LYS A 67 17.17 16.94 -9.89
C LYS A 67 17.47 16.08 -11.13
N VAL A 68 16.89 14.89 -11.23
CA VAL A 68 17.01 14.07 -12.46
C VAL A 68 16.41 14.80 -13.67
N LEU A 69 15.23 15.39 -13.50
CA LEU A 69 14.52 16.08 -14.58
C LEU A 69 15.24 17.34 -15.05
N THR A 70 15.84 18.10 -14.13
CA THR A 70 16.47 19.40 -14.43
C THR A 70 17.93 19.27 -14.90
N GLU A 71 18.70 18.41 -14.26
CA GLU A 71 20.14 18.28 -14.54
C GLU A 71 20.46 17.15 -15.55
N TYR A 72 19.54 16.18 -15.72
CA TYR A 72 19.76 14.97 -16.53
C TYR A 72 18.55 14.67 -17.42
N GLY A 73 17.98 15.70 -18.07
CA GLY A 73 16.77 15.59 -18.90
C GLY A 73 16.85 14.63 -20.07
N ASP A 74 18.05 14.27 -20.54
CA ASP A 74 18.26 13.26 -21.60
C ASP A 74 18.50 11.84 -21.02
N SER A 75 18.36 11.66 -19.71
CA SER A 75 18.55 10.37 -19.05
C SER A 75 17.39 9.42 -19.34
N LYS A 76 17.69 8.14 -19.49
CA LYS A 76 16.69 7.08 -19.57
C LYS A 76 15.79 6.97 -18.33
N TYR A 77 16.15 7.61 -17.21
CA TYR A 77 15.40 7.60 -15.95
C TYR A 77 14.40 8.75 -15.81
N VAL A 78 14.21 9.57 -16.85
CA VAL A 78 13.29 10.72 -16.80
C VAL A 78 11.86 10.27 -16.54
N GLN A 79 11.38 9.25 -17.24
CA GLN A 79 10.02 8.74 -17.05
C GLN A 79 9.83 8.09 -15.67
N ASP A 80 10.80 7.31 -15.23
CA ASP A 80 10.81 6.74 -13.87
C ASP A 80 10.82 7.83 -12.80
N ALA A 81 11.60 8.90 -12.99
CA ALA A 81 11.66 10.02 -12.05
C ALA A 81 10.34 10.80 -12.00
N LEU A 82 9.67 11.01 -13.14
CA LEU A 82 8.35 11.62 -13.21
C LEU A 82 7.30 10.78 -12.48
N LEU A 83 7.29 9.45 -12.72
CA LEU A 83 6.39 8.53 -12.05
C LEU A 83 6.62 8.54 -10.54
N LEU A 84 7.88 8.49 -10.09
CA LEU A 84 8.24 8.51 -8.68
C LEU A 84 7.85 9.84 -8.03
N LYS A 85 8.09 10.97 -8.69
CA LYS A 85 7.68 12.32 -8.26
C LYS A 85 6.16 12.40 -8.09
N GLY A 86 5.40 11.96 -9.09
CA GLY A 86 3.94 11.96 -9.04
C GLY A 86 3.39 11.11 -7.90
N ARG A 87 3.92 9.90 -7.71
CA ARG A 87 3.54 9.00 -6.61
C ARG A 87 3.87 9.59 -5.24
N SER A 88 5.02 10.24 -5.11
CA SER A 88 5.44 10.89 -3.86
C SER A 88 4.52 12.06 -3.49
N HIS A 89 4.14 12.90 -4.46
CA HIS A 89 3.13 13.95 -4.27
C HIS A 89 1.78 13.38 -3.89
N PHE A 90 1.33 12.30 -4.56
CA PHE A 90 0.05 11.65 -4.26
C PHE A 90 -0.04 11.21 -2.80
N PHE A 91 0.98 10.51 -2.28
CA PHE A 91 0.99 10.06 -0.88
C PHE A 91 1.17 11.18 0.15
N LYS A 92 1.65 12.35 -0.27
CA LYS A 92 1.63 13.59 0.54
C LYS A 92 0.28 14.31 0.50
N ASN A 93 -0.71 13.81 -0.26
CA ASN A 93 -1.99 14.44 -0.56
C ASN A 93 -1.87 15.74 -1.38
N GLU A 94 -0.81 15.90 -2.15
CA GLU A 94 -0.55 17.02 -3.06
C GLU A 94 -1.01 16.64 -4.48
N TYR A 95 -2.34 16.45 -4.64
CA TYR A 95 -2.91 15.82 -5.83
C TYR A 95 -2.72 16.64 -7.11
N ASP A 96 -2.71 17.98 -7.03
CA ASP A 96 -2.46 18.82 -8.21
C ASP A 96 -1.03 18.65 -8.72
N SER A 97 -0.03 18.67 -7.84
CA SER A 97 1.37 18.40 -8.21
C SER A 97 1.57 16.96 -8.71
N ALA A 98 0.84 16.00 -8.16
CA ALA A 98 0.84 14.63 -8.66
C ALA A 98 0.31 14.54 -10.09
N LYS A 99 -0.84 15.17 -10.36
CA LYS A 99 -1.43 15.24 -11.72
C LYS A 99 -0.48 15.92 -12.73
N GLU A 100 0.19 17.00 -12.32
CA GLU A 100 1.17 17.67 -13.17
C GLU A 100 2.33 16.73 -13.59
N ALA A 101 2.86 15.97 -12.64
CA ALA A 101 3.92 15.00 -12.93
C ALA A 101 3.42 13.85 -13.84
N PHE A 102 2.23 13.29 -13.56
CA PHE A 102 1.67 12.21 -14.36
C PHE A 102 1.28 12.66 -15.77
N ASN A 103 0.77 13.88 -15.95
CA ASN A 103 0.43 14.41 -17.28
C ASN A 103 1.65 14.51 -18.21
N GLN A 104 2.87 14.69 -17.67
CA GLN A 104 4.10 14.68 -18.48
C GLN A 104 4.47 13.28 -19.01
N LEU A 105 3.85 12.21 -18.46
CA LEU A 105 4.01 10.83 -18.92
C LEU A 105 2.89 10.38 -19.88
N GLN A 106 1.90 11.23 -20.13
CA GLN A 106 0.70 10.84 -20.88
C GLN A 106 1.00 10.42 -22.32
N ASP A 107 2.00 11.06 -22.94
CA ASP A 107 2.45 10.79 -24.32
C ASP A 107 3.64 9.82 -24.38
N SER A 108 3.90 9.05 -23.32
CA SER A 108 4.95 8.03 -23.33
C SER A 108 4.66 6.96 -24.38
N GLU A 109 5.70 6.52 -25.11
CA GLU A 109 5.61 5.38 -26.04
C GLU A 109 5.58 4.03 -25.31
N GLU A 110 6.00 3.99 -24.04
CA GLU A 110 6.05 2.76 -23.26
C GLU A 110 4.70 2.47 -22.60
N VAL A 111 4.10 1.33 -22.92
CA VAL A 111 2.80 0.87 -22.39
C VAL A 111 2.76 0.85 -20.85
N PHE A 112 3.89 0.55 -20.22
CA PHE A 112 3.99 0.58 -18.75
C PHE A 112 3.68 1.97 -18.20
N PHE A 113 4.33 3.02 -18.71
CA PHE A 113 4.10 4.39 -18.24
C PHE A 113 2.72 4.92 -18.61
N GLN A 114 2.18 4.55 -19.78
CA GLN A 114 0.80 4.89 -20.16
C GLN A 114 -0.19 4.34 -19.15
N ASN A 115 -0.08 3.05 -18.80
CA ASN A 115 -0.99 2.39 -17.87
C ASN A 115 -0.83 2.91 -16.44
N GLU A 116 0.41 3.11 -15.96
CA GLU A 116 0.65 3.73 -14.64
C GLU A 116 0.07 5.14 -14.59
N THR A 117 0.23 5.93 -15.64
CA THR A 117 -0.33 7.29 -15.73
C THR A 117 -1.85 7.27 -15.63
N LYS A 118 -2.54 6.45 -16.43
CA LYS A 118 -4.01 6.29 -16.38
C LYS A 118 -4.47 5.92 -14.97
N TYR A 119 -3.80 4.93 -14.36
CA TYR A 119 -4.13 4.49 -13.00
C TYR A 119 -4.01 5.61 -11.97
N TRP A 120 -2.87 6.30 -11.92
CA TRP A 120 -2.64 7.35 -10.92
C TRP A 120 -3.50 8.59 -11.15
N LEU A 121 -3.78 8.97 -12.40
CA LEU A 121 -4.72 10.05 -12.71
C LEU A 121 -6.15 9.70 -12.27
N ALA A 122 -6.58 8.44 -12.43
CA ALA A 122 -7.86 7.99 -11.91
C ALA A 122 -7.91 8.08 -10.38
N LEU A 123 -6.84 7.68 -9.67
CA LEU A 123 -6.76 7.84 -8.22
C LEU A 123 -6.79 9.31 -7.80
N CYS A 124 -6.13 10.21 -8.54
CA CYS A 124 -6.21 11.65 -8.29
C CYS A 124 -7.65 12.17 -8.43
N LYS A 125 -8.40 11.72 -9.47
CA LYS A 125 -9.82 12.06 -9.62
C LYS A 125 -10.64 11.61 -8.41
N TRP A 126 -10.39 10.40 -7.90
CA TRP A 126 -11.05 9.92 -6.69
C TRP A 126 -10.77 10.84 -5.50
N LYS A 127 -9.50 11.18 -5.26
CA LYS A 127 -9.10 12.04 -4.14
C LYS A 127 -9.57 13.50 -4.29
N ASP A 128 -9.89 13.93 -5.50
CA ASP A 128 -10.58 15.21 -5.81
C ASP A 128 -12.12 15.11 -5.63
N PHE A 129 -12.62 14.14 -4.85
CA PHE A 129 -14.05 13.90 -4.61
C PHE A 129 -14.87 13.63 -5.89
N ARG A 130 -14.25 12.98 -6.87
CA ARG A 130 -14.86 12.59 -8.13
C ARG A 130 -14.84 11.06 -8.32
N PRO A 131 -15.56 10.30 -7.45
CA PRO A 131 -15.47 8.84 -7.45
C PRO A 131 -16.00 8.22 -8.75
N GLN A 132 -17.10 8.75 -9.34
CA GLN A 132 -17.67 8.13 -10.53
C GLN A 132 -16.77 8.23 -11.77
N PRO A 133 -16.15 9.39 -12.11
CA PRO A 133 -15.12 9.46 -13.13
C PRO A 133 -13.93 8.51 -12.87
N ALA A 134 -13.46 8.41 -11.63
CA ALA A 134 -12.37 7.51 -11.26
C ALA A 134 -12.75 6.03 -11.48
N ILE A 135 -13.97 5.64 -11.10
CA ILE A 135 -14.49 4.28 -11.35
C ILE A 135 -14.52 3.96 -12.84
N ASN A 136 -14.99 4.89 -13.67
CA ASN A 136 -15.06 4.70 -15.12
C ASN A 136 -13.66 4.52 -15.71
N ASP A 137 -12.73 5.44 -15.41
CA ASP A 137 -11.34 5.35 -15.90
C ASP A 137 -10.64 4.05 -15.46
N LEU A 138 -10.86 3.61 -14.20
CA LEU A 138 -10.27 2.37 -13.69
C LEU A 138 -10.87 1.13 -14.37
N LYS A 139 -12.15 1.14 -14.72
CA LYS A 139 -12.80 0.04 -15.46
C LYS A 139 -12.30 -0.01 -16.90
N ASP A 140 -12.22 1.13 -17.56
CA ASP A 140 -11.69 1.21 -18.93
C ASP A 140 -10.24 0.70 -18.96
N LEU A 141 -9.42 1.11 -17.98
CA LEU A 141 -8.04 0.61 -17.86
C LEU A 141 -7.98 -0.89 -17.56
N LEU A 142 -8.91 -1.43 -16.78
CA LEU A 142 -8.98 -2.85 -16.47
C LEU A 142 -9.26 -3.69 -17.72
N ASP A 143 -10.11 -3.19 -18.62
CA ASP A 143 -10.45 -3.85 -19.88
C ASP A 143 -9.30 -3.77 -20.91
N GLU A 144 -8.41 -2.78 -20.79
CA GLU A 144 -7.27 -2.55 -21.69
C GLU A 144 -5.96 -3.21 -21.21
N THR A 145 -5.79 -3.45 -19.90
CA THR A 145 -4.50 -3.89 -19.36
C THR A 145 -4.32 -5.40 -19.37
N GLU A 146 -3.14 -5.84 -19.78
CA GLU A 146 -2.69 -7.24 -19.66
C GLU A 146 -1.73 -7.42 -18.47
N LEU A 147 -1.46 -6.35 -17.70
CA LEU A 147 -0.50 -6.36 -16.58
C LEU A 147 -1.17 -6.86 -15.29
N VAL A 148 -0.97 -8.12 -14.94
CA VAL A 148 -1.58 -8.78 -13.78
C VAL A 148 -1.38 -8.03 -12.45
N ASP A 149 -0.21 -7.41 -12.25
CA ASP A 149 0.05 -6.62 -11.04
C ASP A 149 -0.80 -5.34 -11.00
N LEU A 150 -0.95 -4.67 -12.14
CA LEU A 150 -1.79 -3.48 -12.26
C LEU A 150 -3.28 -3.84 -12.11
N GLU A 151 -3.72 -4.95 -12.70
CA GLU A 151 -5.09 -5.47 -12.57
C GLU A 151 -5.49 -5.61 -11.10
N SER A 152 -4.66 -6.25 -10.29
CA SER A 152 -4.94 -6.43 -8.86
C SER A 152 -4.97 -5.11 -8.07
N ARG A 153 -4.16 -4.13 -8.46
CA ARG A 153 -4.18 -2.77 -7.88
C ARG A 153 -5.43 -2.00 -8.28
N ILE A 154 -5.91 -2.17 -9.50
CA ILE A 154 -7.18 -1.59 -9.97
C ILE A 154 -8.34 -2.19 -9.18
N TYR A 155 -8.39 -3.50 -9.00
CA TYR A 155 -9.43 -4.14 -8.19
C TYR A 155 -9.44 -3.64 -6.75
N LEU A 156 -8.27 -3.48 -6.13
CA LEU A 156 -8.16 -2.90 -4.78
C LEU A 156 -8.73 -1.47 -4.76
N ALA A 157 -8.30 -0.62 -5.69
CA ALA A 157 -8.75 0.77 -5.78
C ALA A 157 -10.27 0.87 -6.00
N LEU A 158 -10.83 0.07 -6.90
CA LEU A 158 -12.29 0.00 -7.12
C LEU A 158 -13.01 -0.44 -5.84
N GLY A 159 -12.47 -1.45 -5.15
CA GLY A 159 -13.01 -1.89 -3.86
C GLY A 159 -13.05 -0.76 -2.83
N GLU A 160 -11.95 -0.03 -2.66
CA GLU A 160 -11.86 1.09 -1.73
C GLU A 160 -12.80 2.25 -2.11
N ILE A 161 -12.90 2.60 -3.40
CA ILE A 161 -13.83 3.63 -3.88
C ILE A 161 -15.28 3.23 -3.61
N TYR A 162 -15.65 1.98 -3.90
CA TYR A 162 -17.00 1.49 -3.65
C TYR A 162 -17.35 1.44 -2.16
N LEU A 163 -16.40 1.17 -1.27
CA LEU A 163 -16.59 1.30 0.18
C LEU A 163 -16.86 2.75 0.59
N GLU A 164 -16.08 3.70 0.04
CA GLU A 164 -16.23 5.12 0.37
C GLU A 164 -17.60 5.70 -0.07
N ILE A 165 -18.17 5.20 -1.17
CA ILE A 165 -19.49 5.62 -1.65
C ILE A 165 -20.65 4.73 -1.14
N ASP A 166 -20.41 3.98 -0.07
CA ASP A 166 -21.40 3.11 0.60
C ASP A 166 -22.05 2.06 -0.33
N ARG A 167 -21.21 1.36 -1.10
CA ARG A 167 -21.61 0.26 -2.00
C ARG A 167 -20.87 -1.03 -1.65
N PRO A 168 -21.12 -1.62 -0.46
CA PRO A 168 -20.32 -2.74 0.05
C PRO A 168 -20.38 -4.00 -0.82
N ASP A 169 -21.51 -4.30 -1.46
CA ASP A 169 -21.65 -5.45 -2.35
C ASP A 169 -20.73 -5.35 -3.57
N SER A 170 -20.68 -4.17 -4.19
CA SER A 170 -19.77 -3.90 -5.32
C SER A 170 -18.31 -3.95 -4.87
N ALA A 171 -18.02 -3.36 -3.71
CA ALA A 171 -16.68 -3.41 -3.12
C ALA A 171 -16.20 -4.85 -2.92
N PHE A 172 -17.04 -5.71 -2.32
CA PHE A 172 -16.71 -7.12 -2.09
C PHE A 172 -16.41 -7.85 -3.40
N GLN A 173 -17.22 -7.63 -4.47
CA GLN A 173 -16.99 -8.28 -5.76
C GLN A 173 -15.62 -7.92 -6.37
N PHE A 174 -15.22 -6.64 -6.31
CA PHE A 174 -13.93 -6.21 -6.83
C PHE A 174 -12.76 -6.71 -5.96
N LEU A 175 -12.89 -6.63 -4.64
CA LEU A 175 -11.88 -7.14 -3.71
C LEU A 175 -11.68 -8.66 -3.86
N ASP A 176 -12.75 -9.44 -4.02
CA ASP A 176 -12.67 -10.90 -4.23
C ASP A 176 -11.93 -11.24 -5.53
N ARG A 177 -12.20 -10.51 -6.63
CA ARG A 177 -11.44 -10.64 -7.87
C ARG A 177 -9.96 -10.29 -7.68
N GLY A 178 -9.69 -9.16 -7.03
CA GLY A 178 -8.33 -8.74 -6.75
C GLY A 178 -7.54 -9.72 -5.88
N ALA A 179 -8.18 -10.35 -4.89
CA ALA A 179 -7.55 -11.37 -4.07
C ALA A 179 -7.11 -12.61 -4.87
N LYS A 180 -7.89 -12.97 -5.91
CA LYS A 180 -7.61 -14.10 -6.80
C LYS A 180 -6.50 -13.81 -7.80
N THR A 181 -6.37 -12.57 -8.26
CA THR A 181 -5.39 -12.17 -9.28
C THR A 181 -4.09 -11.61 -8.70
N ALA A 182 -4.09 -11.16 -7.43
CA ALA A 182 -2.93 -10.51 -6.84
C ALA A 182 -1.69 -11.42 -6.80
N SER A 183 -0.68 -11.07 -7.59
CA SER A 183 0.66 -11.68 -7.57
C SER A 183 1.53 -11.05 -6.48
N ASN A 184 1.39 -9.75 -6.25
CA ASN A 184 2.14 -9.00 -5.26
C ASN A 184 1.60 -9.25 -3.85
N ARG A 185 2.51 -9.63 -2.93
CA ARG A 185 2.18 -9.96 -1.54
C ARG A 185 1.55 -8.79 -0.78
N LEU A 186 2.04 -7.57 -1.04
CA LEU A 186 1.55 -6.37 -0.36
C LEU A 186 0.12 -6.02 -0.81
N THR A 187 -0.13 -6.04 -2.13
CA THR A 187 -1.48 -5.82 -2.68
C THR A 187 -2.45 -6.87 -2.13
N ARG A 188 -2.03 -8.13 -2.05
CA ARG A 188 -2.85 -9.21 -1.49
C ARG A 188 -3.16 -8.99 -0.01
N GLU A 189 -2.19 -8.56 0.79
CA GLU A 189 -2.40 -8.19 2.20
C GLU A 189 -3.45 -7.09 2.33
N GLN A 190 -3.33 -6.02 1.54
CA GLN A 190 -4.26 -4.89 1.56
C GLN A 190 -5.69 -5.32 1.20
N ILE A 191 -5.84 -6.13 0.16
CA ILE A 191 -7.15 -6.65 -0.26
C ILE A 191 -7.79 -7.49 0.86
N TYR A 192 -7.06 -8.44 1.43
CA TYR A 192 -7.61 -9.26 2.52
C TYR A 192 -7.95 -8.43 3.76
N PHE A 193 -7.19 -7.37 4.02
CA PHE A 193 -7.51 -6.47 5.12
C PHE A 193 -8.82 -5.71 4.87
N GLN A 194 -9.02 -5.16 3.69
CA GLN A 194 -10.29 -4.50 3.31
C GLN A 194 -11.47 -5.48 3.37
N MET A 195 -11.30 -6.70 2.87
CA MET A 195 -12.32 -7.74 2.97
C MET A 195 -12.64 -8.12 4.43
N ALA A 196 -11.60 -8.17 5.30
CA ALA A 196 -11.77 -8.48 6.70
C ALA A 196 -12.56 -7.39 7.44
N GLU A 197 -12.20 -6.10 7.24
CA GLU A 197 -12.92 -4.97 7.83
C GLU A 197 -14.37 -4.90 7.33
N LEU A 198 -14.59 -5.13 6.02
CA LEU A 198 -15.93 -5.18 5.44
C LEU A 198 -16.76 -6.31 6.06
N SER A 199 -16.22 -7.52 6.15
CA SER A 199 -16.89 -8.66 6.76
C SER A 199 -17.18 -8.41 8.25
N TYR A 200 -16.23 -7.79 8.97
CA TYR A 200 -16.40 -7.45 10.38
C TYR A 200 -17.52 -6.42 10.60
N GLY A 201 -17.57 -5.38 9.77
CA GLY A 201 -18.61 -4.35 9.82
C GLY A 201 -20.02 -4.87 9.49
N ASN A 202 -20.10 -5.92 8.67
CA ASN A 202 -21.36 -6.61 8.32
C ASN A 202 -21.67 -7.82 9.25
N GLU A 203 -20.99 -7.94 10.39
CA GLU A 203 -21.18 -9.00 11.38
C GLU A 203 -20.92 -10.43 10.86
N LEU A 204 -20.27 -10.55 9.71
CA LEU A 204 -19.84 -11.83 9.12
C LEU A 204 -18.52 -12.29 9.76
N TYR A 205 -18.56 -12.51 11.08
CA TYR A 205 -17.37 -12.69 11.92
C TYR A 205 -16.49 -13.87 11.49
N GLN A 206 -17.07 -14.96 10.99
CA GLN A 206 -16.27 -16.09 10.50
C GLN A 206 -15.44 -15.68 9.28
N GLN A 207 -16.04 -15.01 8.31
CA GLN A 207 -15.33 -14.51 7.13
C GLN A 207 -14.28 -13.45 7.51
N ALA A 208 -14.62 -12.58 8.46
CA ALA A 208 -13.67 -11.60 8.98
C ALA A 208 -12.44 -12.28 9.57
N SER A 209 -12.63 -13.28 10.44
CA SER A 209 -11.54 -14.07 11.04
C SER A 209 -10.65 -14.70 9.97
N ASP A 210 -11.24 -15.33 8.94
CA ASP A 210 -10.48 -16.01 7.90
C ASP A 210 -9.71 -15.03 7.01
N ASN A 211 -10.30 -13.88 6.69
CA ASN A 211 -9.60 -12.81 5.97
C ASN A 211 -8.46 -12.19 6.80
N TYR A 212 -8.63 -11.95 8.11
CA TYR A 212 -7.52 -11.51 8.97
C TYR A 212 -6.39 -12.54 9.08
N LYS A 213 -6.69 -13.85 9.07
CA LYS A 213 -5.66 -14.90 8.98
C LYS A 213 -4.90 -14.82 7.66
N ASN A 214 -5.60 -14.53 6.55
CA ASN A 214 -4.96 -14.30 5.25
C ASN A 214 -4.07 -13.05 5.27
N VAL A 215 -4.46 -11.98 5.98
CA VAL A 215 -3.57 -10.83 6.23
C VAL A 215 -2.30 -11.28 6.94
N LEU A 216 -2.41 -12.04 8.03
CA LEU A 216 -1.24 -12.53 8.78
C LEU A 216 -0.28 -13.35 7.91
N SER A 217 -0.79 -14.12 6.94
CA SER A 217 0.01 -14.92 6.03
C SER A 217 0.75 -14.09 4.97
N ASN A 218 0.30 -12.85 4.74
CA ASN A 218 0.83 -11.97 3.71
C ASN A 218 1.58 -10.75 4.25
N THR A 219 1.39 -10.35 5.51
CA THR A 219 2.02 -9.16 6.07
C THR A 219 3.42 -9.42 6.64
N ILE A 220 4.28 -8.39 6.56
CA ILE A 220 5.54 -8.28 7.31
C ILE A 220 5.48 -7.12 8.31
N SER A 221 4.42 -6.33 8.29
CA SER A 221 4.24 -5.19 9.18
C SER A 221 3.86 -5.65 10.58
N VAL A 222 4.72 -5.33 11.56
CA VAL A 222 4.47 -5.67 12.98
C VAL A 222 3.19 -5.01 13.49
N SER A 223 2.88 -3.79 13.05
CA SER A 223 1.64 -3.10 13.40
C SER A 223 0.43 -3.87 12.88
N ARG A 224 0.46 -4.28 11.61
CA ARG A 224 -0.61 -5.05 10.98
C ARG A 224 -0.78 -6.44 11.61
N ILE A 225 0.33 -7.10 12.00
CA ILE A 225 0.29 -8.37 12.73
C ILE A 225 -0.45 -8.20 14.06
N ARG A 226 -0.15 -7.15 14.83
CA ARG A 226 -0.80 -6.87 16.12
C ARG A 226 -2.29 -6.57 15.94
N GLU A 227 -2.63 -5.71 14.98
CA GLU A 227 -4.00 -5.33 14.68
C GLU A 227 -4.84 -6.53 14.25
N SER A 228 -4.37 -7.32 13.28
CA SER A 228 -5.09 -8.50 12.80
C SER A 228 -5.27 -9.56 13.89
N ASN A 229 -4.27 -9.77 14.75
CA ASN A 229 -4.43 -10.68 15.89
C ASN A 229 -5.50 -10.20 16.87
N LEU A 230 -5.52 -8.91 17.18
CA LEU A 230 -6.55 -8.34 18.06
C LEU A 230 -7.96 -8.51 17.46
N LYS A 231 -8.09 -8.24 16.16
CA LYS A 231 -9.35 -8.40 15.41
C LYS A 231 -9.80 -9.88 15.37
N ILE A 232 -8.90 -10.83 15.17
CA ILE A 232 -9.22 -12.27 15.23
C ILE A 232 -9.75 -12.66 16.64
N ILE A 233 -9.14 -12.14 17.68
CA ILE A 233 -9.63 -12.37 19.06
C ILE A 233 -11.04 -11.82 19.23
N GLN A 234 -11.28 -10.60 18.75
CA GLN A 234 -12.59 -9.98 18.81
C GLN A 234 -13.64 -10.77 18.00
N THR A 235 -13.29 -11.27 16.82
CA THR A 235 -14.20 -12.12 16.02
C THR A 235 -14.51 -13.43 16.72
N TYR A 236 -13.54 -14.11 17.34
CA TYR A 236 -13.80 -15.32 18.11
C TYR A 236 -14.74 -15.06 19.30
N ARG A 237 -14.52 -13.95 20.02
CA ARG A 237 -15.42 -13.57 21.12
C ARG A 237 -16.85 -13.33 20.62
N LEU A 238 -17.03 -12.64 19.49
CA LEU A 238 -18.35 -12.36 18.92
C LEU A 238 -19.03 -13.62 18.32
N LEU A 239 -18.25 -14.63 17.91
CA LEU A 239 -18.75 -15.96 17.52
C LEU A 239 -19.12 -16.85 18.71
N GLY A 240 -18.76 -16.46 19.94
CA GLY A 240 -18.93 -17.30 21.12
C GLY A 240 -17.80 -18.31 21.33
N ASP A 241 -16.78 -18.31 20.49
CA ASP A 241 -15.60 -19.20 20.58
C ASP A 241 -14.62 -18.69 21.67
N LEU A 242 -15.14 -18.55 22.90
CA LEU A 242 -14.44 -17.88 24.02
C LEU A 242 -13.15 -18.60 24.42
N ASP A 243 -13.08 -19.92 24.23
CA ASP A 243 -11.88 -20.71 24.55
C ASP A 243 -10.75 -20.45 23.58
N GLU A 244 -11.02 -20.41 22.26
CA GLU A 244 -10.02 -20.07 21.26
C GLU A 244 -9.57 -18.60 21.37
N ALA A 245 -10.49 -17.68 21.67
CA ALA A 245 -10.15 -16.29 21.94
C ALA A 245 -9.19 -16.17 23.13
N LYS A 246 -9.49 -16.82 24.27
CA LYS A 246 -8.66 -16.83 25.47
C LYS A 246 -7.28 -17.43 25.20
N LYS A 247 -7.23 -18.61 24.62
CA LYS A 247 -5.99 -19.31 24.26
C LYS A 247 -5.07 -18.44 23.40
N ARG A 248 -5.64 -17.76 22.39
CA ARG A 248 -4.87 -16.85 21.53
C ARG A 248 -4.32 -15.67 22.32
N ILE A 249 -5.09 -15.06 23.22
CA ILE A 249 -4.60 -13.97 24.09
C ILE A 249 -3.42 -14.45 24.94
N GLU A 250 -3.56 -15.60 25.60
CA GLU A 250 -2.52 -16.15 26.47
C GLU A 250 -1.20 -16.37 25.70
N GLN A 251 -1.27 -16.89 24.48
CA GLN A 251 -0.10 -17.05 23.61
C GLN A 251 0.55 -15.70 23.27
N LEU A 252 -0.25 -14.68 22.92
CA LEU A 252 0.28 -13.37 22.53
C LEU A 252 0.84 -12.57 23.73
N LEU A 253 0.33 -12.80 24.93
CA LEU A 253 0.85 -12.15 26.14
C LEU A 253 2.27 -12.64 26.51
N LEU A 254 2.66 -13.83 26.04
CA LEU A 254 4.00 -14.38 26.20
C LEU A 254 5.00 -13.87 25.15
N ASP A 255 4.52 -13.31 24.04
CA ASP A 255 5.36 -12.83 22.96
C ASP A 255 5.72 -11.34 23.16
N GLU A 256 7.02 -11.05 23.25
CA GLU A 256 7.55 -9.68 23.43
C GLU A 256 7.14 -8.73 22.30
N ASN A 257 6.92 -9.23 21.09
CA ASN A 257 6.46 -8.43 19.96
C ASN A 257 5.09 -7.79 20.23
N PHE A 258 4.32 -8.29 21.17
CA PHE A 258 2.99 -7.79 21.54
C PHE A 258 2.97 -6.91 22.79
N ASN A 259 4.13 -6.60 23.39
CA ASN A 259 4.22 -5.77 24.59
C ASN A 259 3.45 -4.44 24.48
N SER A 260 3.51 -3.79 23.30
CA SER A 260 2.84 -2.50 23.07
C SER A 260 1.31 -2.56 23.09
N ILE A 261 0.72 -3.75 22.95
CA ILE A 261 -0.74 -3.96 22.96
C ILE A 261 -1.21 -4.84 24.13
N LYS A 262 -0.35 -5.15 25.09
CA LYS A 262 -0.72 -5.97 26.27
C LYS A 262 -1.97 -5.44 27.00
N GLY A 263 -2.09 -4.13 27.15
CA GLY A 263 -3.28 -3.53 27.76
C GLY A 263 -4.56 -3.81 26.97
N LYS A 264 -4.51 -3.79 25.63
CA LYS A 264 -5.65 -4.14 24.77
C LYS A 264 -5.98 -5.62 24.87
N LEU A 265 -4.98 -6.51 24.90
CA LEU A 265 -5.17 -7.95 25.08
C LEU A 265 -5.80 -8.27 26.43
N SER A 266 -5.33 -7.64 27.53
CA SER A 266 -5.90 -7.81 28.86
C SER A 266 -7.34 -7.32 28.94
N LEU A 267 -7.68 -6.23 28.24
CA LEU A 267 -9.05 -5.75 28.15
C LEU A 267 -9.97 -6.76 27.43
N GLU A 268 -9.52 -7.34 26.32
CA GLU A 268 -10.31 -8.37 25.63
C GLU A 268 -10.44 -9.65 26.49
N LEU A 269 -9.41 -10.03 27.23
CA LEU A 269 -9.50 -11.14 28.19
C LEU A 269 -10.57 -10.89 29.26
N ALA A 270 -10.61 -9.67 29.82
CA ALA A 270 -11.63 -9.29 30.78
C ALA A 270 -13.06 -9.35 30.21
N LYS A 271 -13.24 -8.93 28.94
CA LYS A 271 -14.53 -9.04 28.24
C LYS A 271 -14.93 -10.51 28.06
N ILE A 272 -14.01 -11.40 27.69
CA ILE A 272 -14.26 -12.84 27.56
C ILE A 272 -14.71 -13.45 28.88
N GLU A 273 -14.04 -13.13 29.96
CA GLU A 273 -14.44 -13.65 31.29
C GLU A 273 -15.82 -13.11 31.74
N LEU A 274 -16.15 -11.88 31.37
CA LEU A 274 -17.50 -11.33 31.62
C LEU A 274 -18.56 -12.07 30.79
N ASP A 275 -18.32 -12.29 29.49
CA ASP A 275 -19.24 -13.03 28.62
C ASP A 275 -19.46 -14.46 29.12
N ARG A 276 -18.41 -15.14 29.60
CA ARG A 276 -18.51 -16.47 30.24
C ARG A 276 -19.41 -16.47 31.51
N ASN A 277 -19.22 -15.49 32.37
CA ASN A 277 -20.02 -15.37 33.56
C ASN A 277 -21.49 -15.09 33.23
N CYS A 278 -21.79 -14.26 32.28
CA CYS A 278 -23.15 -14.02 31.82
C CYS A 278 -23.82 -15.30 31.30
N LEU A 279 -23.10 -16.13 30.53
CA LEU A 279 -23.61 -17.41 30.01
C LEU A 279 -23.94 -18.41 31.17
N LEU A 280 -23.15 -18.41 32.26
CA LEU A 280 -23.42 -19.25 33.45
C LEU A 280 -24.70 -18.85 34.15
N TYR A 281 -25.06 -17.57 34.19
CA TYR A 281 -26.29 -17.09 34.84
C TYR A 281 -27.54 -17.21 33.96
N THR A 282 -27.40 -17.35 32.67
CA THR A 282 -28.52 -17.44 31.69
C THR A 282 -28.84 -18.87 31.28
N SER A 283 -28.01 -19.88 31.63
CA SER A 283 -28.34 -21.28 31.39
C SER A 283 -29.45 -21.71 32.40
N PRO A 284 -30.56 -22.31 31.93
CA PRO A 284 -31.59 -22.80 32.83
C PRO A 284 -30.97 -23.82 33.76
N SER A 285 -31.20 -23.62 35.08
CA SER A 285 -30.85 -24.61 36.12
C SER A 285 -31.49 -25.95 35.78
N PRO A 286 -30.79 -27.08 35.90
CA PRO A 286 -31.32 -28.40 35.59
C PRO A 286 -32.51 -28.78 36.50
#